data_add05dac6f12949512d2e13ef13e6e1b
#
_entry.id   add05dac6f12949512d2e13ef13e6e1b
#
_cell.length_a   1.000
_cell.length_b   1.000
_cell.length_c   1.000
_cell.angle_alpha   90.00
_cell.angle_beta   90.00
_cell.angle_gamma   90.00
#
_symmetry.space_group_name_H-M   'P 1'
#
loop_
_entity.id
_entity.type
_entity.pdbx_description
1 polymer ?
#
loop_
_entity_poly.entity_id
_entity_poly.type
_entity_poly.pdbx_seq_one_letter_code
_entity_poly.pdbx_strand_id
1 'polypeptide(L)'
;VALAYSNVTSSTARQLSRMRYSEQLQGLVDTMRENGKKLRGTESTLATEFVEEFEARQKYAMNPTVADWARYASSGAFYFNLAGNVSSAVVNLLQTPMVAFPHLGGRYGFTETGKAMTAATKLYMSSGLTRTVTDINGEKVQEKAMLSIENLINTKDGAKYKDLIETLKAQGFLQTSTARDALEASRRPSSEEGGKRPLGERVASYSAFMFHHAERMNREVTAVAAYDLEMARSKDKTKAIEKAIRAVEFTHGAGHTESGPSIGHSDIGKVLTVFKRFGFSMYYMLFDTMRRAELQKLFSVSSEEAKIARRQLAGVYGMAGLFAGAKGLPMYWVAQMAYDAVHDDDEDDFDTMMRKYIGELAFKGPVNYFTNLGIADRVGWTDLIYRENKGGKADASALSQILESILGAPYAVVNSAFRAKELMDEGHYERAVEAMLPVALRNIFKGGRYAIEGANTLRGDPVMGDINGYNAAMQVMGFAPADLLRQYEINSYGKRLDEATVGKSKKLLKQYYIAQRAGDSDRADEVLEKLFDLSDKHNLGVSQDTINRSVSARDRISNEMYHGMQVNKKIRDEFEQSIADLED
;
A
#
# COMPACT_ATOMS: atom_id res chain seq x y z
N VAL A 1 -7.03 9.77 35.40
CA VAL A 1 -8.21 10.64 35.55
C VAL A 1 -8.26 11.65 34.39
N ALA A 2 -7.27 12.51 34.15
CA ALA A 2 -7.30 13.54 33.10
C ALA A 2 -7.49 12.97 31.68
N LEU A 3 -6.85 11.85 31.34
CA LEU A 3 -6.97 11.21 30.02
C LEU A 3 -8.34 10.53 29.83
N ALA A 4 -8.88 9.92 30.88
CA ALA A 4 -10.21 9.35 30.87
C ALA A 4 -11.28 10.45 30.71
N TYR A 5 -11.13 11.54 31.45
CA TYR A 5 -11.98 12.71 31.35
C TYR A 5 -11.95 13.32 29.94
N SER A 6 -10.76 13.53 29.36
CA SER A 6 -10.59 14.04 28.00
C SER A 6 -11.27 13.14 26.96
N ASN A 7 -11.18 11.83 27.11
CA ASN A 7 -11.80 10.88 26.18
C ASN A 7 -13.33 10.86 26.29
N VAL A 8 -13.86 10.84 27.52
CA VAL A 8 -15.31 10.92 27.79
C VAL A 8 -15.85 12.24 27.25
N THR A 9 -15.20 13.36 27.57
CA THR A 9 -15.62 14.68 27.09
C THR A 9 -15.60 14.78 25.57
N SER A 10 -14.55 14.27 24.91
CA SER A 10 -14.45 14.25 23.45
C SER A 10 -15.51 13.34 22.80
N SER A 11 -15.76 12.17 23.38
CA SER A 11 -16.81 11.26 22.91
C SER A 11 -18.21 11.86 23.07
N THR A 12 -18.48 12.44 24.24
CA THR A 12 -19.77 13.10 24.53
C THR A 12 -19.98 14.33 23.65
N ALA A 13 -18.94 15.14 23.44
CA ALA A 13 -19.03 16.31 22.56
C ALA A 13 -19.35 15.91 21.11
N ARG A 14 -18.76 14.83 20.60
CA ARG A 14 -19.12 14.28 19.25
C ARG A 14 -20.55 13.78 19.21
N GLN A 15 -20.99 13.07 20.23
CA GLN A 15 -22.37 12.58 20.33
C GLN A 15 -23.36 13.74 20.33
N LEU A 16 -23.12 14.76 21.15
CA LEU A 16 -23.92 15.97 21.20
C LEU A 16 -23.93 16.72 19.86
N SER A 17 -22.79 16.83 19.20
CA SER A 17 -22.71 17.42 17.85
C SER A 17 -23.53 16.64 16.84
N ARG A 18 -23.44 15.32 16.82
CA ARG A 18 -24.27 14.46 15.97
C ARG A 18 -25.75 14.66 16.23
N MET A 19 -26.16 14.63 17.49
CA MET A 19 -27.56 14.88 17.87
C MET A 19 -28.03 16.26 17.43
N ARG A 20 -27.20 17.29 17.61
CA ARG A 20 -27.55 18.68 17.25
C ARG A 20 -27.75 18.86 15.75
N TYR A 21 -26.96 18.20 14.92
CA TYR A 21 -26.99 18.37 13.47
C TYR A 21 -27.74 17.26 12.73
N SER A 22 -28.24 16.23 13.44
CA SER A 22 -28.91 15.08 12.82
C SER A 22 -30.12 15.47 11.99
N GLU A 23 -30.97 16.34 12.53
CA GLU A 23 -32.20 16.81 11.88
C GLU A 23 -31.87 17.65 10.63
N GLN A 24 -30.90 18.54 10.72
CA GLN A 24 -30.45 19.35 9.58
C GLN A 24 -29.86 18.49 8.45
N LEU A 25 -29.05 17.51 8.80
CA LEU A 25 -28.47 16.58 7.81
C LEU A 25 -29.53 15.70 7.17
N GLN A 26 -30.54 15.24 7.95
CA GLN A 26 -31.64 14.48 7.41
C GLN A 26 -32.48 15.35 6.45
N GLY A 27 -32.77 16.58 6.83
CA GLY A 27 -33.50 17.53 5.96
C GLY A 27 -32.79 17.82 4.64
N LEU A 28 -31.44 17.88 4.66
CA LEU A 28 -30.65 18.02 3.43
C LEU A 28 -30.77 16.78 2.54
N VAL A 29 -30.64 15.56 3.10
CA VAL A 29 -30.81 14.29 2.36
C VAL A 29 -32.21 14.19 1.75
N ASP A 30 -33.24 14.54 2.49
CA ASP A 30 -34.62 14.53 2.01
C ASP A 30 -34.85 15.53 0.87
N THR A 31 -34.27 16.73 0.98
CA THR A 31 -34.28 17.74 -0.08
C THR A 31 -33.57 17.26 -1.34
N MET A 32 -32.39 16.61 -1.17
CA MET A 32 -31.66 16.03 -2.31
C MET A 32 -32.47 14.91 -2.98
N ARG A 33 -33.14 14.06 -2.19
CA ARG A 33 -34.02 13.00 -2.69
C ARG A 33 -35.21 13.55 -3.48
N GLU A 34 -35.86 14.59 -2.99
CA GLU A 34 -36.95 15.25 -3.70
C GLU A 34 -36.48 15.90 -5.02
N ASN A 35 -35.34 16.56 -5.01
CA ASN A 35 -34.76 17.16 -6.20
C ASN A 35 -34.36 16.10 -7.22
N GLY A 36 -33.76 14.96 -6.78
CA GLY A 36 -33.43 13.83 -7.64
C GLY A 36 -34.66 13.24 -8.36
N LYS A 37 -35.83 13.19 -7.70
CA LYS A 37 -37.10 12.73 -8.32
C LYS A 37 -37.60 13.62 -9.46
N LYS A 38 -37.14 14.86 -9.54
CA LYS A 38 -37.51 15.80 -10.62
C LYS A 38 -36.69 15.58 -11.90
N LEU A 39 -35.59 14.86 -11.81
CA LEU A 39 -34.72 14.53 -12.95
C LEU A 39 -35.28 13.33 -13.73
N ARG A 40 -34.88 13.18 -14.98
CA ARG A 40 -35.35 12.08 -15.87
C ARG A 40 -34.16 11.38 -16.54
N GLY A 41 -34.40 10.12 -16.93
CA GLY A 41 -33.37 9.31 -17.63
C GLY A 41 -32.14 9.05 -16.80
N THR A 42 -30.99 9.07 -17.42
CA THR A 42 -29.67 8.77 -16.79
C THR A 42 -29.35 9.72 -15.63
N GLU A 43 -29.77 10.98 -15.70
CA GLU A 43 -29.59 11.95 -14.61
C GLU A 43 -30.35 11.55 -13.35
N SER A 44 -31.55 10.97 -13.49
CA SER A 44 -32.33 10.46 -12.37
C SER A 44 -31.63 9.27 -11.68
N THR A 45 -31.04 8.37 -12.45
CA THR A 45 -30.29 7.22 -11.92
C THR A 45 -29.06 7.67 -11.14
N LEU A 46 -28.25 8.57 -11.72
CA LEU A 46 -27.07 9.13 -11.06
C LEU A 46 -27.43 9.91 -9.79
N ALA A 47 -28.50 10.69 -9.82
CA ALA A 47 -28.98 11.42 -8.66
C ALA A 47 -29.45 10.48 -7.54
N THR A 48 -30.09 9.37 -7.88
CA THR A 48 -30.52 8.36 -6.91
C THR A 48 -29.32 7.68 -6.25
N GLU A 49 -28.35 7.23 -7.03
CA GLU A 49 -27.09 6.64 -6.52
C GLU A 49 -26.36 7.62 -5.60
N PHE A 50 -26.30 8.89 -5.99
CA PHE A 50 -25.65 9.94 -5.19
C PHE A 50 -26.37 10.17 -3.84
N VAL A 51 -27.70 10.18 -3.83
CA VAL A 51 -28.50 10.34 -2.61
C VAL A 51 -28.34 9.11 -1.71
N GLU A 52 -28.36 7.90 -2.26
CA GLU A 52 -28.14 6.65 -1.52
C GLU A 52 -26.76 6.63 -0.86
N GLU A 53 -25.70 7.03 -1.58
CA GLU A 53 -24.35 7.14 -1.02
C GLU A 53 -24.29 8.16 0.12
N PHE A 54 -24.93 9.32 -0.05
CA PHE A 54 -24.99 10.35 0.99
C PHE A 54 -25.74 9.87 2.23
N GLU A 55 -26.84 9.16 2.06
CA GLU A 55 -27.62 8.58 3.15
C GLU A 55 -26.82 7.51 3.90
N ALA A 56 -26.12 6.64 3.18
CA ALA A 56 -25.25 5.64 3.78
C ALA A 56 -24.14 6.28 4.62
N ARG A 57 -23.52 7.35 4.12
CA ARG A 57 -22.51 8.13 4.86
C ARG A 57 -23.09 8.80 6.10
N GLN A 58 -24.27 9.41 5.98
CA GLN A 58 -24.95 10.02 7.11
C GLN A 58 -25.27 8.99 8.20
N LYS A 59 -25.84 7.84 7.84
CA LYS A 59 -26.12 6.75 8.79
C LYS A 59 -24.86 6.30 9.51
N TYR A 60 -23.78 6.11 8.78
CA TYR A 60 -22.49 5.73 9.38
C TYR A 60 -21.92 6.82 10.28
N ALA A 61 -21.98 8.10 9.86
CA ALA A 61 -21.51 9.23 10.68
C ALA A 61 -22.31 9.38 11.97
N MET A 62 -23.63 9.14 11.92
CA MET A 62 -24.50 9.21 13.10
C MET A 62 -24.29 8.04 14.07
N ASN A 63 -24.06 6.85 13.56
CA ASN A 63 -23.87 5.65 14.37
C ASN A 63 -22.76 4.76 13.80
N PRO A 64 -21.47 5.12 14.00
CA PRO A 64 -20.34 4.34 13.51
C PRO A 64 -20.18 3.07 14.33
N THR A 65 -20.99 2.06 14.02
CA THR A 65 -20.86 0.73 14.62
C THR A 65 -19.79 -0.07 13.88
N VAL A 66 -18.95 -0.77 14.62
CA VAL A 66 -17.96 -1.70 14.10
C VAL A 66 -17.98 -2.95 14.97
N ALA A 67 -18.13 -4.10 14.37
CA ALA A 67 -18.08 -5.38 15.08
C ALA A 67 -16.72 -5.58 15.75
N ASP A 68 -16.72 -6.23 16.91
CA ASP A 68 -15.49 -6.44 17.70
C ASP A 68 -14.43 -7.22 16.92
N TRP A 69 -14.84 -8.23 16.14
CA TRP A 69 -13.92 -9.01 15.32
C TRP A 69 -13.19 -8.13 14.29
N ALA A 70 -13.88 -7.17 13.65
CA ALA A 70 -13.28 -6.27 12.66
C ALA A 70 -12.29 -5.29 13.30
N ARG A 71 -12.58 -4.85 14.54
CA ARG A 71 -11.62 -4.05 15.33
C ARG A 71 -10.38 -4.86 15.66
N TYR A 72 -10.53 -6.08 16.15
CA TYR A 72 -9.40 -6.96 16.48
C TYR A 72 -8.57 -7.31 15.25
N ALA A 73 -9.21 -7.64 14.12
CA ALA A 73 -8.52 -7.93 12.87
C ALA A 73 -7.71 -6.73 12.36
N SER A 74 -8.30 -5.53 12.37
CA SER A 74 -7.62 -4.29 11.95
C SER A 74 -6.46 -3.95 12.89
N SER A 75 -6.62 -4.11 14.19
CA SER A 75 -5.56 -3.87 15.18
C SER A 75 -4.46 -4.90 15.07
N GLY A 76 -4.78 -6.17 14.90
CA GLY A 76 -3.82 -7.23 14.65
C GLY A 76 -2.98 -6.95 13.40
N ALA A 77 -3.62 -6.53 12.31
CA ALA A 77 -2.93 -6.14 11.09
C ALA A 77 -1.99 -4.94 11.30
N PHE A 78 -2.42 -3.94 12.09
CA PHE A 78 -1.57 -2.80 12.45
C PHE A 78 -0.34 -3.23 13.24
N TYR A 79 -0.53 -4.00 14.32
CA TYR A 79 0.59 -4.47 15.14
C TYR A 79 1.55 -5.35 14.37
N PHE A 80 1.06 -6.23 13.54
CA PHE A 80 1.89 -7.13 12.76
C PHE A 80 2.73 -6.40 11.71
N ASN A 81 2.17 -5.40 11.01
CA ASN A 81 2.81 -4.78 9.85
C ASN A 81 3.53 -3.47 10.16
N LEU A 82 2.97 -2.61 11.02
CA LEU A 82 3.46 -1.24 11.22
C LEU A 82 4.08 -0.98 12.58
N ALA A 83 3.63 -1.69 13.63
CA ALA A 83 4.08 -1.42 14.97
C ALA A 83 5.59 -1.66 15.14
N GLY A 84 6.31 -0.65 15.62
CA GLY A 84 7.76 -0.71 15.80
C GLY A 84 8.59 -0.72 14.51
N ASN A 85 7.98 -0.61 13.35
CA ASN A 85 8.67 -0.64 12.07
C ASN A 85 9.17 0.76 11.68
N VAL A 86 10.48 1.01 11.85
CA VAL A 86 11.12 2.29 11.54
C VAL A 86 10.92 2.69 10.08
N SER A 87 11.06 1.74 9.16
CA SER A 87 10.90 2.05 7.73
C SER A 87 9.51 2.54 7.38
N SER A 88 8.46 2.06 8.05
CA SER A 88 7.10 2.54 7.84
C SER A 88 6.92 3.98 8.31
N ALA A 89 7.56 4.38 9.42
CA ALA A 89 7.55 5.76 9.88
C ALA A 89 8.31 6.69 8.92
N VAL A 90 9.48 6.27 8.41
CA VAL A 90 10.27 7.03 7.43
C VAL A 90 9.51 7.17 6.11
N VAL A 91 8.91 6.10 5.60
CA VAL A 91 8.06 6.15 4.39
C VAL A 91 6.88 7.12 4.59
N ASN A 92 6.28 7.13 5.78
CA ASN A 92 5.24 8.12 6.11
C ASN A 92 5.77 9.56 6.05
N LEU A 93 6.98 9.83 6.59
CA LEU A 93 7.60 11.15 6.50
C LEU A 93 7.83 11.62 5.05
N LEU A 94 8.08 10.69 4.12
CA LEU A 94 8.27 11.02 2.70
C LEU A 94 7.00 11.54 2.00
N GLN A 95 5.82 11.43 2.62
CA GLN A 95 4.60 12.06 2.09
C GLN A 95 4.73 13.58 1.99
N THR A 96 5.41 14.21 2.94
CA THR A 96 5.63 15.65 2.93
C THR A 96 6.39 16.12 1.68
N PRO A 97 7.58 15.60 1.34
CA PRO A 97 8.27 15.98 0.10
C PRO A 97 7.58 15.47 -1.18
N MET A 98 6.94 14.30 -1.14
CA MET A 98 6.35 13.70 -2.35
C MET A 98 4.97 14.27 -2.72
N VAL A 99 4.22 14.76 -1.75
CA VAL A 99 2.82 15.17 -1.94
C VAL A 99 2.59 16.62 -1.51
N ALA A 100 2.92 16.98 -0.27
CA ALA A 100 2.66 18.33 0.24
C ALA A 100 3.54 19.38 -0.45
N PHE A 101 4.82 19.09 -0.67
CA PHE A 101 5.72 19.99 -1.38
C PHE A 101 5.27 20.28 -2.84
N PRO A 102 4.92 19.29 -3.68
CA PRO A 102 4.34 19.56 -5.00
C PRO A 102 3.04 20.36 -4.95
N HIS A 103 2.15 20.03 -4.01
CA HIS A 103 0.88 20.72 -3.88
C HIS A 103 1.04 22.20 -3.57
N LEU A 104 1.86 22.55 -2.57
CA LEU A 104 2.14 23.92 -2.19
C LEU A 104 3.02 24.63 -3.25
N GLY A 105 4.03 23.92 -3.78
CA GLY A 105 4.97 24.44 -4.77
C GLY A 105 4.29 24.86 -6.08
N GLY A 106 3.30 24.11 -6.52
CA GLY A 106 2.51 24.46 -7.70
C GLY A 106 1.72 25.77 -7.53
N ARG A 107 1.29 26.08 -6.31
CA ARG A 107 0.51 27.28 -5.98
C ARG A 107 1.35 28.49 -5.61
N TYR A 108 2.42 28.29 -4.82
CA TYR A 108 3.20 29.38 -4.21
C TYR A 108 4.62 29.50 -4.78
N GLY A 109 5.02 28.58 -5.66
CA GLY A 109 6.39 28.45 -6.16
C GLY A 109 7.23 27.47 -5.34
N PHE A 110 8.01 26.64 -6.02
CA PHE A 110 8.77 25.54 -5.38
C PHE A 110 9.86 26.06 -4.44
N THR A 111 10.55 27.15 -4.81
CA THR A 111 11.61 27.73 -3.98
C THR A 111 11.07 28.25 -2.66
N GLU A 112 10.00 29.04 -2.69
CA GLU A 112 9.40 29.61 -1.49
C GLU A 112 8.77 28.52 -0.61
N THR A 113 8.14 27.53 -1.24
CA THR A 113 7.62 26.35 -0.52
C THR A 113 8.75 25.57 0.17
N GLY A 114 9.88 25.35 -0.50
CA GLY A 114 11.04 24.69 0.10
C GLY A 114 11.56 25.41 1.33
N LYS A 115 11.67 26.75 1.25
CA LYS A 115 12.07 27.60 2.41
C LYS A 115 11.07 27.49 3.56
N ALA A 116 9.76 27.61 3.26
CA ALA A 116 8.70 27.56 4.25
C ALA A 116 8.63 26.18 4.95
N MET A 117 8.71 25.09 4.19
CA MET A 117 8.70 23.73 4.74
C MET A 117 9.96 23.44 5.56
N THR A 118 11.12 23.91 5.14
CA THR A 118 12.37 23.79 5.92
C THR A 118 12.27 24.56 7.23
N ALA A 119 11.73 25.78 7.22
CA ALA A 119 11.51 26.57 8.42
C ALA A 119 10.50 25.90 9.38
N ALA A 120 9.38 25.39 8.83
CA ALA A 120 8.38 24.67 9.62
C ALA A 120 8.94 23.36 10.23
N THR A 121 9.77 22.64 9.48
CA THR A 121 10.46 21.43 9.98
C THR A 121 11.42 21.78 11.12
N LYS A 122 12.22 22.83 10.97
CA LYS A 122 13.11 23.30 12.05
C LYS A 122 12.32 23.70 13.30
N LEU A 123 11.20 24.41 13.12
CA LEU A 123 10.31 24.79 14.22
C LEU A 123 9.74 23.55 14.92
N TYR A 124 9.26 22.56 14.15
CA TYR A 124 8.78 21.30 14.71
C TYR A 124 9.85 20.57 15.52
N MET A 125 11.05 20.45 14.98
CA MET A 125 12.17 19.78 15.65
C MET A 125 12.66 20.54 16.90
N SER A 126 12.48 21.86 16.95
CA SER A 126 12.81 22.68 18.13
C SER A 126 11.75 22.64 19.24
N SER A 127 10.60 22.02 18.99
CA SER A 127 9.46 22.04 19.92
C SER A 127 9.70 21.29 21.24
N GLY A 128 10.75 20.49 21.31
CA GLY A 128 11.12 19.75 22.52
C GLY A 128 10.14 18.65 22.92
N LEU A 129 10.56 17.82 23.87
CA LEU A 129 9.77 16.71 24.41
C LEU A 129 9.08 17.09 25.74
N THR A 130 9.02 18.37 26.07
CA THR A 130 8.36 18.89 27.25
C THR A 130 7.52 20.11 26.90
N ARG A 131 6.39 20.28 27.58
CA ARG A 131 5.58 21.49 27.51
C ARG A 131 5.36 22.05 28.91
N THR A 132 5.27 23.36 29.01
CA THR A 132 4.89 24.02 30.24
C THR A 132 3.36 24.08 30.35
N VAL A 133 2.80 23.45 31.35
CA VAL A 133 1.38 23.52 31.69
C VAL A 133 1.21 24.23 33.04
N THR A 134 0.10 24.93 33.19
CA THR A 134 -0.28 25.48 34.49
C THR A 134 -1.13 24.41 35.19
N ASP A 135 -0.69 24.01 36.38
CA ASP A 135 -1.42 23.05 37.20
C ASP A 135 -2.67 23.68 37.84
N ILE A 136 -3.43 22.87 38.59
CA ILE A 136 -4.64 23.32 39.30
C ILE A 136 -4.37 24.35 40.39
N ASN A 137 -3.12 24.49 40.84
CA ASN A 137 -2.68 25.46 41.83
C ASN A 137 -2.17 26.75 41.19
N GLY A 138 -2.16 26.85 39.84
CA GLY A 138 -1.64 28.00 39.10
C GLY A 138 -0.11 27.97 38.89
N GLU A 139 0.58 26.92 39.29
CA GLU A 139 2.02 26.76 39.09
C GLU A 139 2.36 26.25 37.70
N LYS A 140 3.46 26.77 37.13
CA LYS A 140 3.99 26.31 35.85
C LYS A 140 4.81 25.03 36.03
N VAL A 141 4.28 23.91 35.57
CA VAL A 141 4.93 22.60 35.66
C VAL A 141 5.37 22.14 34.27
N GLN A 142 6.55 21.52 34.21
CA GLN A 142 7.04 20.88 32.97
C GLN A 142 6.47 19.47 32.85
N GLU A 143 5.63 19.24 31.83
CA GLU A 143 5.07 17.93 31.56
C GLU A 143 5.80 17.30 30.35
N LYS A 144 6.06 15.97 30.39
CA LYS A 144 6.54 15.23 29.21
C LYS A 144 5.51 15.31 28.11
N ALA A 145 5.93 15.80 26.95
CA ALA A 145 5.09 15.94 25.77
C ALA A 145 5.75 15.25 24.57
N MET A 146 4.94 15.01 23.54
CA MET A 146 5.46 14.60 22.23
C MET A 146 5.96 15.84 21.48
N LEU A 147 6.92 15.66 20.55
CA LEU A 147 7.28 16.73 19.61
C LEU A 147 6.02 17.25 18.91
N SER A 148 5.78 18.55 19.01
CA SER A 148 4.64 19.22 18.39
C SER A 148 4.82 20.73 18.47
N ILE A 149 4.42 21.43 17.42
CA ILE A 149 4.37 22.91 17.43
C ILE A 149 3.40 23.43 18.52
N GLU A 150 2.44 22.61 18.94
CA GLU A 150 1.58 22.90 20.10
C GLU A 150 2.39 23.25 21.36
N ASN A 151 3.57 22.66 21.56
CA ASN A 151 4.43 22.96 22.71
C ASN A 151 5.00 24.39 22.68
N LEU A 152 5.00 25.01 21.49
CA LEU A 152 5.58 26.35 21.27
C LEU A 152 4.55 27.48 21.21
N ILE A 153 3.22 27.19 21.16
CA ILE A 153 2.18 28.23 20.98
C ILE A 153 2.17 29.33 22.04
N ASN A 154 2.73 29.06 23.21
CA ASN A 154 2.91 30.04 24.29
C ASN A 154 4.31 30.66 24.31
N THR A 155 5.17 30.35 23.34
CA THR A 155 6.52 30.94 23.21
C THR A 155 6.52 32.01 22.11
N LYS A 156 7.58 32.85 22.09
CA LYS A 156 7.73 33.89 21.08
C LYS A 156 7.72 33.33 19.64
N ASP A 157 8.30 32.15 19.43
CA ASP A 157 8.46 31.55 18.11
C ASP A 157 7.17 30.87 17.59
N GLY A 158 6.34 30.36 18.52
CA GLY A 158 5.11 29.61 18.16
C GLY A 158 3.82 30.42 18.30
N ALA A 159 3.83 31.57 19.01
CA ALA A 159 2.61 32.32 19.32
C ALA A 159 1.78 32.72 18.07
N LYS A 160 2.45 33.01 16.95
CA LYS A 160 1.77 33.36 15.70
C LYS A 160 0.93 32.22 15.12
N TYR A 161 1.20 30.97 15.50
CA TYR A 161 0.50 29.79 15.02
C TYR A 161 -0.59 29.28 15.98
N LYS A 162 -0.81 29.96 17.11
CA LYS A 162 -1.75 29.52 18.14
C LYS A 162 -3.12 29.20 17.58
N ASP A 163 -3.74 30.14 16.89
CA ASP A 163 -5.09 29.98 16.36
C ASP A 163 -5.15 28.88 15.27
N LEU A 164 -4.09 28.73 14.45
CA LEU A 164 -3.96 27.65 13.48
C LEU A 164 -3.96 26.29 14.19
N ILE A 165 -3.10 26.11 15.18
CA ILE A 165 -2.95 24.83 15.90
C ILE A 165 -4.23 24.49 16.69
N GLU A 166 -4.83 25.48 17.35
CA GLU A 166 -6.11 25.30 18.05
C GLU A 166 -7.23 24.89 17.08
N THR A 167 -7.29 25.50 15.90
CA THR A 167 -8.29 25.15 14.87
C THR A 167 -8.05 23.74 14.32
N LEU A 168 -6.81 23.39 13.98
CA LEU A 168 -6.47 22.02 13.51
C LEU A 168 -6.82 20.97 14.57
N LYS A 169 -6.59 21.29 15.85
CA LYS A 169 -6.93 20.43 16.98
C LYS A 169 -8.44 20.29 17.16
N ALA A 170 -9.17 21.38 17.11
CA ALA A 170 -10.63 21.41 17.22
C ALA A 170 -11.30 20.61 16.09
N GLN A 171 -10.75 20.68 14.88
CA GLN A 171 -11.24 19.93 13.71
C GLN A 171 -10.69 18.49 13.64
N GLY A 172 -9.84 18.07 14.61
CA GLY A 172 -9.34 16.69 14.69
C GLY A 172 -8.20 16.34 13.72
N PHE A 173 -7.64 17.30 12.99
CA PHE A 173 -6.54 17.04 12.04
C PHE A 173 -5.22 16.64 12.72
N LEU A 174 -5.00 17.05 13.97
CA LEU A 174 -3.81 16.66 14.74
C LEU A 174 -3.98 15.33 15.47
N GLN A 175 -5.16 14.72 15.43
CA GLN A 175 -5.42 13.40 15.96
C GLN A 175 -5.26 12.39 14.83
N THR A 176 -4.28 11.52 14.95
CA THR A 176 -4.00 10.52 13.89
C THR A 176 -4.99 9.38 13.99
N SER A 177 -5.77 9.13 12.93
CA SER A 177 -6.83 8.14 12.92
C SER A 177 -6.32 6.71 13.08
N THR A 178 -5.24 6.35 12.39
CA THR A 178 -4.75 4.97 12.34
C THR A 178 -4.16 4.50 13.67
N ALA A 179 -3.36 5.35 14.32
CA ALA A 179 -2.80 5.04 15.63
C ALA A 179 -3.88 5.09 16.73
N ARG A 180 -4.89 5.94 16.55
CA ARG A 180 -6.01 6.04 17.47
C ARG A 180 -6.97 4.86 17.32
N ASP A 181 -7.31 4.45 16.12
CA ASP A 181 -8.15 3.27 15.86
C ASP A 181 -7.49 2.01 16.44
N ALA A 182 -6.17 1.87 16.32
CA ALA A 182 -5.42 0.79 16.92
C ALA A 182 -5.40 0.85 18.46
N LEU A 183 -5.25 2.05 19.03
CA LEU A 183 -5.30 2.29 20.49
C LEU A 183 -6.72 2.10 21.06
N GLU A 184 -7.75 2.55 20.36
CA GLU A 184 -9.15 2.36 20.76
C GLU A 184 -9.58 0.90 20.66
N ALA A 185 -9.07 0.17 19.67
CA ALA A 185 -9.34 -1.26 19.53
C ALA A 185 -8.66 -2.11 20.61
N SER A 186 -7.52 -1.66 21.16
CA SER A 186 -6.85 -2.31 22.29
C SER A 186 -7.47 -1.97 23.66
N ARG A 187 -8.35 -0.96 23.72
CA ARG A 187 -9.04 -0.59 24.95
C ARG A 187 -10.27 -1.49 25.18
N ARG A 188 -10.13 -2.44 26.11
CA ARG A 188 -11.30 -2.99 26.80
C ARG A 188 -11.93 -1.86 27.62
N PRO A 189 -13.27 -1.78 27.73
CA PRO A 189 -13.88 -1.02 28.80
C PRO A 189 -13.47 -1.67 30.12
N SER A 190 -12.34 -1.19 30.68
CA SER A 190 -11.91 -1.66 32.00
C SER A 190 -12.78 -0.91 33.02
N SER A 191 -13.69 -1.63 33.60
CA SER A 191 -14.46 -1.23 34.79
C SER A 191 -13.60 -1.21 36.07
N GLU A 192 -12.28 -1.18 35.97
CA GLU A 192 -11.39 -1.16 37.13
C GLU A 192 -10.62 0.16 37.18
N GLU A 193 -11.04 1.00 38.09
CA GLU A 193 -10.33 2.18 38.56
C GLU A 193 -8.99 1.76 39.19
N GLY A 194 -7.88 2.31 38.66
CA GLY A 194 -6.58 2.28 39.36
C GLY A 194 -5.57 1.22 38.89
N GLY A 195 -5.86 0.39 37.91
CA GLY A 195 -4.95 -0.66 37.42
C GLY A 195 -3.81 -0.12 36.54
N LYS A 196 -2.58 -0.66 36.70
CA LYS A 196 -1.49 -0.49 35.74
C LYS A 196 -1.96 -0.98 34.37
N ARG A 197 -1.77 -0.14 33.32
CA ARG A 197 -2.11 -0.52 31.95
C ARG A 197 -1.56 -1.92 31.63
N PRO A 198 -2.36 -2.84 31.05
CA PRO A 198 -1.89 -4.14 30.61
C PRO A 198 -0.61 -4.03 29.77
N LEU A 199 0.29 -4.98 29.90
CA LEU A 199 1.56 -4.99 29.17
C LEU A 199 1.35 -4.82 27.66
N GLY A 200 0.30 -5.44 27.11
CA GLY A 200 -0.07 -5.31 25.70
C GLY A 200 -0.42 -3.91 25.28
N GLU A 201 -1.14 -3.11 26.10
CA GLU A 201 -1.45 -1.71 25.80
C GLU A 201 -0.21 -0.83 25.84
N ARG A 202 0.72 -1.12 26.73
CA ARG A 202 2.00 -0.37 26.81
C ARG A 202 2.85 -0.65 25.58
N VAL A 203 3.01 -1.91 25.22
CA VAL A 203 3.74 -2.31 24.01
C VAL A 203 3.08 -1.70 22.76
N ALA A 204 1.75 -1.74 22.67
CA ALA A 204 0.99 -1.12 21.60
C ALA A 204 1.25 0.37 21.44
N SER A 205 1.20 1.11 22.55
CA SER A 205 1.42 2.56 22.51
C SER A 205 2.86 2.95 22.15
N TYR A 206 3.85 2.19 22.61
CA TYR A 206 5.25 2.40 22.23
C TYR A 206 5.50 2.03 20.77
N SER A 207 4.87 0.96 20.29
CA SER A 207 5.04 0.51 18.91
C SER A 207 4.43 1.46 17.88
N ALA A 208 3.30 2.09 18.22
CA ALA A 208 2.65 3.08 17.37
C ALA A 208 3.32 4.47 17.40
N PHE A 209 4.20 4.71 18.39
CA PHE A 209 4.78 6.02 18.68
C PHE A 209 5.49 6.65 17.47
N MET A 210 6.37 5.92 16.80
CA MET A 210 7.14 6.46 15.65
C MET A 210 6.24 6.82 14.46
N PHE A 211 5.28 5.96 14.16
CA PHE A 211 4.34 6.20 13.06
C PHE A 211 3.44 7.42 13.35
N HIS A 212 2.95 7.51 14.59
CA HIS A 212 2.15 8.65 15.05
C HIS A 212 2.90 9.97 14.97
N HIS A 213 4.18 9.98 15.39
CA HIS A 213 5.02 11.18 15.28
C HIS A 213 5.28 11.58 13.84
N ALA A 214 5.54 10.62 12.96
CA ALA A 214 5.73 10.88 11.53
C ALA A 214 4.48 11.54 10.92
N GLU A 215 3.31 11.00 11.22
CA GLU A 215 2.03 11.54 10.70
C GLU A 215 1.75 12.94 11.25
N ARG A 216 1.98 13.15 12.56
CA ARG A 216 1.79 14.45 13.18
C ARG A 216 2.76 15.50 12.62
N MET A 217 4.02 15.15 12.45
CA MET A 217 5.03 16.01 11.83
C MET A 217 4.61 16.43 10.42
N ASN A 218 4.19 15.50 9.60
CA ASN A 218 3.72 15.78 8.24
C ASN A 218 2.60 16.82 8.23
N ARG A 219 1.60 16.66 9.08
CA ARG A 219 0.44 17.55 9.17
C ARG A 219 0.79 18.93 9.71
N GLU A 220 1.55 19.00 10.80
CA GLU A 220 1.94 20.28 11.42
C GLU A 220 2.90 21.07 10.52
N VAL A 221 3.90 20.40 9.90
CA VAL A 221 4.84 21.04 8.99
C VAL A 221 4.12 21.57 7.74
N THR A 222 3.22 20.79 7.18
CA THR A 222 2.43 21.21 6.02
C THR A 222 1.52 22.39 6.36
N ALA A 223 0.84 22.34 7.52
CA ALA A 223 -0.06 23.41 7.95
C ALA A 223 0.68 24.74 8.17
N VAL A 224 1.80 24.69 8.89
CA VAL A 224 2.62 25.89 9.17
C VAL A 224 3.21 26.47 7.90
N ALA A 225 3.76 25.62 7.02
CA ALA A 225 4.30 26.08 5.73
C ALA A 225 3.21 26.72 4.86
N ALA A 226 2.03 26.11 4.76
CA ALA A 226 0.90 26.64 4.00
C ALA A 226 0.39 27.96 4.58
N TYR A 227 0.32 28.06 5.92
CA TYR A 227 -0.06 29.27 6.62
C TYR A 227 0.90 30.43 6.32
N ASP A 228 2.21 30.20 6.50
CA ASP A 228 3.22 31.23 6.24
C ASP A 228 3.22 31.69 4.78
N LEU A 229 3.08 30.78 3.81
CA LEU A 229 2.99 31.08 2.39
C LEU A 229 1.74 31.92 2.05
N GLU A 230 0.58 31.56 2.60
CA GLU A 230 -0.64 32.35 2.35
C GLU A 230 -0.63 33.68 3.08
N MET A 231 -0.08 33.76 4.30
CA MET A 231 0.12 35.01 5.03
C MET A 231 1.02 35.98 4.27
N ALA A 232 2.11 35.48 3.67
CA ALA A 232 2.98 36.29 2.84
C ALA A 232 2.26 36.85 1.60
N ARG A 233 1.32 36.07 1.04
CA ARG A 233 0.57 36.43 -0.18
C ARG A 233 -0.63 37.34 0.11
N SER A 234 -1.49 36.96 1.07
CA SER A 234 -2.79 37.61 1.27
C SER A 234 -2.81 38.59 2.45
N LYS A 235 -1.90 38.43 3.40
CA LYS A 235 -1.88 39.14 4.71
C LYS A 235 -3.17 38.97 5.53
N ASP A 236 -3.98 37.97 5.19
CA ASP A 236 -5.25 37.64 5.83
C ASP A 236 -5.11 36.35 6.64
N LYS A 237 -5.19 36.49 7.96
CA LYS A 237 -5.01 35.39 8.92
C LYS A 237 -6.10 34.32 8.77
N THR A 238 -7.35 34.72 8.58
CA THR A 238 -8.48 33.77 8.45
C THR A 238 -8.31 32.93 7.20
N LYS A 239 -7.98 33.57 6.08
CA LYS A 239 -7.72 32.91 4.82
C LYS A 239 -6.50 32.01 4.88
N ALA A 240 -5.45 32.41 5.59
CA ALA A 240 -4.25 31.59 5.77
C ALA A 240 -4.54 30.31 6.59
N ILE A 241 -5.36 30.41 7.65
CA ILE A 241 -5.80 29.24 8.43
C ILE A 241 -6.65 28.30 7.54
N GLU A 242 -7.61 28.82 6.78
CA GLU A 242 -8.45 28.03 5.87
C GLU A 242 -7.59 27.29 4.84
N LYS A 243 -6.66 27.99 4.19
CA LYS A 243 -5.77 27.38 3.20
C LYS A 243 -4.82 26.35 3.80
N ALA A 244 -4.33 26.56 5.00
CA ALA A 244 -3.52 25.60 5.73
C ALA A 244 -4.29 24.31 6.04
N ILE A 245 -5.52 24.42 6.52
CA ILE A 245 -6.40 23.28 6.79
C ILE A 245 -6.67 22.50 5.52
N ARG A 246 -7.08 23.18 4.44
CA ARG A 246 -7.31 22.54 3.14
C ARG A 246 -6.07 21.87 2.58
N ALA A 247 -4.88 22.44 2.78
CA ALA A 247 -3.64 21.83 2.34
C ALA A 247 -3.38 20.51 3.10
N VAL A 248 -3.57 20.49 4.42
CA VAL A 248 -3.42 19.26 5.22
C VAL A 248 -4.46 18.22 4.81
N GLU A 249 -5.72 18.60 4.68
CA GLU A 249 -6.79 17.71 4.26
C GLU A 249 -6.51 17.08 2.90
N PHE A 250 -6.10 17.87 1.93
CA PHE A 250 -5.86 17.42 0.57
C PHE A 250 -4.62 16.53 0.44
N THR A 251 -3.54 16.81 1.19
CA THR A 251 -2.27 16.10 1.05
C THR A 251 -2.07 14.94 2.02
N HIS A 252 -2.73 14.97 3.19
CA HIS A 252 -2.61 13.93 4.22
C HIS A 252 -3.94 13.23 4.52
N GLY A 253 -5.00 13.60 3.80
CA GLY A 253 -6.36 13.10 3.99
C GLY A 253 -7.04 13.69 5.23
N ALA A 254 -8.36 13.73 5.19
CA ALA A 254 -9.15 14.03 6.37
C ALA A 254 -8.97 12.92 7.40
N GLY A 255 -8.57 13.28 8.62
CA GLY A 255 -8.32 12.32 9.71
C GLY A 255 -9.57 11.59 10.22
N HIS A 256 -10.72 11.78 9.54
CA HIS A 256 -12.01 11.23 9.94
C HIS A 256 -12.34 9.95 9.19
N THR A 257 -12.82 8.97 9.94
CA THR A 257 -13.26 7.67 9.41
C THR A 257 -14.43 7.81 8.45
N GLU A 258 -15.26 8.83 8.66
CA GLU A 258 -16.48 9.12 7.91
C GLU A 258 -16.20 9.65 6.49
N SER A 259 -15.02 10.22 6.23
CA SER A 259 -14.65 10.78 4.92
C SER A 259 -14.07 9.76 3.94
N GLY A 260 -13.88 8.52 4.37
CA GLY A 260 -13.35 7.43 3.53
C GLY A 260 -14.37 6.91 2.50
N PRO A 261 -13.95 6.02 1.58
CA PRO A 261 -14.86 5.31 0.68
C PRO A 261 -15.92 4.54 1.47
N SER A 262 -17.17 4.49 0.97
CA SER A 262 -18.30 3.79 1.60
C SER A 262 -18.03 2.30 1.87
N ILE A 263 -17.22 1.64 1.05
CA ILE A 263 -16.78 0.27 1.29
C ILE A 263 -16.13 0.11 2.68
N GLY A 264 -15.42 1.13 3.17
CA GLY A 264 -14.80 1.13 4.51
C GLY A 264 -15.78 1.32 5.67
N HIS A 265 -17.08 1.52 5.41
CA HIS A 265 -18.10 1.66 6.43
C HIS A 265 -18.67 0.33 6.92
N SER A 266 -18.56 -0.75 6.13
CA SER A 266 -18.91 -2.10 6.56
C SER A 266 -17.77 -2.74 7.36
N ASP A 267 -18.10 -3.73 8.20
CA ASP A 267 -17.10 -4.46 9.00
C ASP A 267 -16.02 -5.14 8.14
N ILE A 268 -16.46 -5.87 7.11
CA ILE A 268 -15.55 -6.52 6.16
C ILE A 268 -14.76 -5.46 5.38
N GLY A 269 -15.43 -4.45 4.85
CA GLY A 269 -14.80 -3.38 4.10
C GLY A 269 -13.77 -2.60 4.93
N LYS A 270 -14.02 -2.40 6.22
CA LYS A 270 -13.06 -1.77 7.15
C LYS A 270 -11.78 -2.60 7.26
N VAL A 271 -11.89 -3.91 7.39
CA VAL A 271 -10.74 -4.82 7.43
C VAL A 271 -9.98 -4.82 6.09
N LEU A 272 -10.69 -4.89 4.97
CA LEU A 272 -10.09 -4.88 3.63
C LEU A 272 -9.40 -3.56 3.28
N THR A 273 -9.90 -2.43 3.79
CA THR A 273 -9.36 -1.09 3.52
C THR A 273 -8.34 -0.62 4.55
N VAL A 274 -7.96 -1.47 5.51
CA VAL A 274 -6.85 -1.16 6.45
C VAL A 274 -5.61 -0.78 5.65
N PHE A 275 -5.03 0.39 5.94
CA PHE A 275 -3.89 1.04 5.25
C PHE A 275 -4.12 1.47 3.79
N LYS A 276 -5.25 1.14 3.15
CA LYS A 276 -5.54 1.56 1.77
C LYS A 276 -6.15 2.96 1.68
N ARG A 277 -6.71 3.47 2.78
CA ARG A 277 -7.33 4.81 2.80
C ARG A 277 -6.38 5.89 2.31
N PHE A 278 -5.12 5.81 2.72
CA PHE A 278 -4.11 6.74 2.26
C PHE A 278 -3.93 6.64 0.74
N GLY A 279 -3.77 5.43 0.19
CA GLY A 279 -3.68 5.21 -1.25
C GLY A 279 -4.88 5.79 -2.01
N PHE A 280 -6.11 5.54 -1.53
CA PHE A 280 -7.31 6.11 -2.13
C PHE A 280 -7.32 7.64 -2.10
N SER A 281 -6.93 8.25 -0.98
CA SER A 281 -6.84 9.71 -0.88
C SER A 281 -5.81 10.29 -1.85
N MET A 282 -4.67 9.62 -2.01
CA MET A 282 -3.63 10.04 -2.94
C MET A 282 -4.08 9.94 -4.40
N TYR A 283 -4.69 8.83 -4.79
CA TYR A 283 -5.24 8.70 -6.15
C TYR A 283 -6.38 9.68 -6.40
N TYR A 284 -7.27 9.92 -5.44
CA TYR A 284 -8.28 10.96 -5.54
C TYR A 284 -7.64 12.33 -5.79
N MET A 285 -6.63 12.70 -5.00
CA MET A 285 -5.87 13.94 -5.18
C MET A 285 -5.23 14.01 -6.58
N LEU A 286 -4.62 12.92 -7.05
CA LEU A 286 -4.02 12.84 -8.37
C LEU A 286 -5.06 13.07 -9.47
N PHE A 287 -6.16 12.33 -9.44
CA PHE A 287 -7.23 12.44 -10.44
C PHE A 287 -7.90 13.82 -10.42
N ASP A 288 -8.16 14.40 -9.23
CA ASP A 288 -8.70 15.75 -9.13
C ASP A 288 -7.73 16.79 -9.70
N THR A 289 -6.43 16.62 -9.45
CA THR A 289 -5.40 17.50 -10.01
C THR A 289 -5.27 17.34 -11.51
N MET A 290 -5.31 16.11 -12.04
CA MET A 290 -5.35 15.82 -13.48
C MET A 290 -6.59 16.44 -14.14
N ARG A 291 -7.76 16.25 -13.56
CA ARG A 291 -9.02 16.84 -14.03
C ARG A 291 -8.93 18.36 -14.12
N ARG A 292 -8.43 19.02 -13.10
CA ARG A 292 -8.26 20.47 -13.08
C ARG A 292 -7.21 20.95 -14.11
N ALA A 293 -6.19 20.15 -14.37
CA ALA A 293 -5.16 20.48 -15.35
C ALA A 293 -5.63 20.38 -16.82
N GLU A 294 -6.49 19.42 -17.13
CA GLU A 294 -6.87 19.05 -18.49
C GLU A 294 -8.27 19.54 -18.90
N LEU A 295 -9.21 19.57 -17.99
CA LEU A 295 -10.63 19.84 -18.29
C LEU A 295 -11.00 21.32 -18.21
N GLN A 296 -10.04 22.22 -18.38
CA GLN A 296 -10.28 23.67 -18.38
C GLN A 296 -11.41 24.11 -19.34
N LYS A 297 -11.54 23.43 -20.48
CA LYS A 297 -12.56 23.76 -21.50
C LYS A 297 -13.94 23.19 -21.19
N LEU A 298 -14.03 22.09 -20.45
CA LEU A 298 -15.27 21.37 -20.16
C LEU A 298 -15.95 21.79 -18.85
N PHE A 299 -15.17 22.22 -17.84
CA PHE A 299 -15.67 22.48 -16.50
C PHE A 299 -15.40 23.89 -15.97
N SER A 300 -15.25 24.87 -16.82
CA SER A 300 -15.08 26.29 -16.44
C SER A 300 -13.96 26.54 -15.42
N VAL A 301 -12.92 25.73 -15.41
CA VAL A 301 -11.76 25.91 -14.53
C VAL A 301 -10.98 27.14 -15.00
N SER A 302 -10.66 28.06 -14.08
CA SER A 302 -9.90 29.26 -14.42
C SER A 302 -8.53 28.91 -14.99
N SER A 303 -7.99 29.71 -15.91
CA SER A 303 -6.67 29.47 -16.48
C SER A 303 -5.57 29.42 -15.42
N GLU A 304 -5.69 30.17 -14.34
CA GLU A 304 -4.77 30.17 -13.21
C GLU A 304 -4.82 28.86 -12.41
N GLU A 305 -6.02 28.34 -12.08
CA GLU A 305 -6.14 27.05 -11.39
C GLU A 305 -5.61 25.90 -12.25
N ALA A 306 -5.81 25.93 -13.57
CA ALA A 306 -5.25 24.94 -14.47
C ALA A 306 -3.71 25.00 -14.53
N LYS A 307 -3.14 26.21 -14.52
CA LYS A 307 -1.67 26.38 -14.44
C LYS A 307 -1.11 25.84 -13.12
N ILE A 308 -1.78 26.15 -12.00
CA ILE A 308 -1.41 25.63 -10.69
C ILE A 308 -1.45 24.09 -10.70
N ALA A 309 -2.54 23.49 -11.19
CA ALA A 309 -2.69 22.04 -11.26
C ALA A 309 -1.60 21.37 -12.12
N ARG A 310 -1.24 21.96 -13.27
CA ARG A 310 -0.12 21.46 -14.11
C ARG A 310 1.21 21.50 -13.39
N ARG A 311 1.50 22.60 -12.65
CA ARG A 311 2.72 22.69 -11.82
C ARG A 311 2.70 21.67 -10.68
N GLN A 312 1.55 21.45 -10.04
CA GLN A 312 1.38 20.42 -9.01
C GLN A 312 1.69 19.03 -9.57
N LEU A 313 1.12 18.68 -10.74
CA LEU A 313 1.43 17.42 -11.42
C LEU A 313 2.92 17.29 -11.74
N ALA A 314 3.51 18.31 -12.35
CA ALA A 314 4.94 18.31 -12.65
C ALA A 314 5.79 18.08 -11.39
N GLY A 315 5.40 18.70 -10.27
CA GLY A 315 6.03 18.47 -8.97
C GLY A 315 5.87 17.04 -8.46
N VAL A 316 4.66 16.46 -8.54
CA VAL A 316 4.39 15.07 -8.14
C VAL A 316 5.23 14.09 -8.98
N TYR A 317 5.21 14.24 -10.31
CA TYR A 317 6.02 13.39 -11.20
C TYR A 317 7.53 13.57 -10.96
N GLY A 318 7.98 14.82 -10.75
CA GLY A 318 9.39 15.10 -10.45
C GLY A 318 9.86 14.47 -9.14
N MET A 319 9.07 14.59 -8.06
CA MET A 319 9.40 13.99 -6.77
C MET A 319 9.28 12.46 -6.80
N ALA A 320 8.28 11.91 -7.48
CA ALA A 320 8.18 10.47 -7.69
C ALA A 320 9.39 9.93 -8.46
N GLY A 321 9.80 10.61 -9.54
CA GLY A 321 11.02 10.27 -10.30
C GLY A 321 12.28 10.33 -9.45
N LEU A 322 12.41 11.34 -8.57
CA LEU A 322 13.56 11.49 -7.68
C LEU A 322 13.67 10.34 -6.64
N PHE A 323 12.57 9.98 -6.00
CA PHE A 323 12.56 8.97 -4.93
C PHE A 323 12.39 7.54 -5.42
N ALA A 324 11.62 7.33 -6.48
CA ALA A 324 11.21 6.01 -6.94
C ALA A 324 11.43 5.74 -8.43
N GLY A 325 12.00 6.70 -9.17
CA GLY A 325 12.28 6.57 -10.60
C GLY A 325 11.04 6.42 -11.47
N ALA A 326 11.24 5.94 -12.69
CA ALA A 326 10.14 5.69 -13.64
C ALA A 326 9.11 4.71 -13.07
N LYS A 327 9.56 3.67 -12.37
CA LYS A 327 8.70 2.66 -11.75
C LYS A 327 7.73 3.25 -10.72
N GLY A 328 8.16 4.27 -10.00
CA GLY A 328 7.34 4.95 -8.98
C GLY A 328 6.42 6.04 -9.53
N LEU A 329 6.40 6.31 -10.82
CA LEU A 329 5.55 7.35 -11.40
C LEU A 329 4.07 6.99 -11.26
N PRO A 330 3.20 8.00 -11.07
CA PRO A 330 1.76 7.80 -11.13
C PRO A 330 1.35 7.15 -12.46
N MET A 331 0.43 6.20 -12.41
CA MET A 331 -0.10 5.47 -13.58
C MET A 331 0.91 4.58 -14.35
N TYR A 332 2.13 4.36 -13.83
CA TYR A 332 3.10 3.45 -14.44
C TYR A 332 2.52 2.04 -14.66
N TRP A 333 1.73 1.53 -13.71
CA TRP A 333 1.08 0.23 -13.79
C TRP A 333 0.12 0.10 -15.00
N VAL A 334 -0.47 1.22 -15.47
CA VAL A 334 -1.33 1.20 -16.67
C VAL A 334 -0.50 0.92 -17.91
N ALA A 335 0.67 1.57 -18.04
CA ALA A 335 1.59 1.33 -19.13
C ALA A 335 2.13 -0.11 -19.09
N GLN A 336 2.46 -0.60 -17.90
CA GLN A 336 2.89 -1.99 -17.68
C GLN A 336 1.81 -2.98 -18.13
N MET A 337 0.57 -2.84 -17.65
CA MET A 337 -0.54 -3.71 -18.07
C MET A 337 -0.80 -3.66 -19.58
N ALA A 338 -0.72 -2.48 -20.19
CA ALA A 338 -0.94 -2.35 -21.63
C ALA A 338 0.18 -3.02 -22.44
N TYR A 339 1.43 -2.90 -21.97
CA TYR A 339 2.57 -3.56 -22.63
C TYR A 339 2.49 -5.08 -22.49
N ASP A 340 2.30 -5.58 -21.26
CA ASP A 340 2.26 -7.01 -20.96
C ASP A 340 1.06 -7.71 -21.62
N ALA A 341 -0.02 -6.98 -21.93
CA ALA A 341 -1.19 -7.52 -22.64
C ALA A 341 -0.95 -7.82 -24.14
N VAL A 342 0.06 -7.18 -24.76
CA VAL A 342 0.36 -7.33 -26.19
C VAL A 342 1.67 -8.07 -26.46
N HIS A 343 2.45 -8.39 -25.42
CA HIS A 343 3.71 -9.14 -25.53
C HIS A 343 3.54 -10.54 -24.95
N ASP A 344 4.25 -11.50 -25.53
CA ASP A 344 4.22 -12.89 -25.09
C ASP A 344 5.02 -13.07 -23.79
N ASP A 345 4.65 -14.07 -22.97
CA ASP A 345 5.30 -14.39 -21.70
C ASP A 345 6.79 -14.76 -21.83
N ASP A 346 7.24 -15.15 -23.03
CA ASP A 346 8.65 -15.46 -23.36
C ASP A 346 9.45 -14.26 -23.85
N GLU A 347 8.89 -13.05 -23.74
CA GLU A 347 9.56 -11.79 -24.04
C GLU A 347 9.89 -11.03 -22.75
N ASP A 348 10.65 -9.91 -22.90
CA ASP A 348 10.95 -9.01 -21.79
C ASP A 348 9.64 -8.38 -21.28
N ASP A 349 9.42 -8.41 -19.97
CA ASP A 349 8.36 -7.62 -19.37
C ASP A 349 8.66 -6.12 -19.43
N PHE A 350 7.64 -5.31 -19.19
CA PHE A 350 7.76 -3.86 -19.24
C PHE A 350 8.87 -3.32 -18.31
N ASP A 351 8.98 -3.87 -17.11
CA ASP A 351 10.03 -3.48 -16.14
C ASP A 351 11.43 -3.75 -16.68
N THR A 352 11.65 -4.93 -17.27
CA THR A 352 12.95 -5.32 -17.85
C THR A 352 13.27 -4.50 -19.08
N MET A 353 12.29 -4.28 -19.96
CA MET A 353 12.44 -3.41 -21.12
C MET A 353 12.83 -2.00 -20.69
N MET A 354 12.10 -1.40 -19.76
CA MET A 354 12.41 -0.06 -19.25
C MET A 354 13.81 0.02 -18.64
N ARG A 355 14.25 -0.98 -17.85
CA ARG A 355 15.62 -1.02 -17.31
C ARG A 355 16.68 -1.03 -18.38
N LYS A 356 16.48 -1.81 -19.45
CA LYS A 356 17.41 -1.88 -20.58
C LYS A 356 17.55 -0.53 -21.29
N TYR A 357 16.44 0.23 -21.43
CA TYR A 357 16.43 1.48 -22.15
C TYR A 357 16.91 2.68 -21.33
N ILE A 358 16.47 2.82 -20.06
CA ILE A 358 16.76 4.02 -19.26
C ILE A 358 17.78 3.80 -18.15
N GLY A 359 18.17 2.54 -17.89
CA GLY A 359 19.12 2.18 -16.84
C GLY A 359 18.52 2.18 -15.42
N GLU A 360 19.21 1.54 -14.47
CA GLU A 360 18.74 1.36 -13.09
C GLU A 360 18.53 2.67 -12.33
N LEU A 361 19.43 3.66 -12.56
CA LEU A 361 19.35 4.99 -11.93
C LEU A 361 18.02 5.70 -12.24
N ALA A 362 17.63 5.71 -13.52
CA ALA A 362 16.39 6.36 -13.93
C ALA A 362 15.16 5.49 -13.64
N PHE A 363 15.33 4.17 -13.66
CA PHE A 363 14.24 3.23 -13.42
C PHE A 363 13.79 3.20 -11.95
N LYS A 364 14.73 3.13 -11.00
CA LYS A 364 14.46 3.08 -9.55
C LYS A 364 14.65 4.42 -8.83
N GLY A 365 15.18 5.42 -9.52
CA GLY A 365 15.40 6.76 -9.01
C GLY A 365 16.73 6.98 -8.29
N PRO A 366 17.22 8.23 -8.31
CA PRO A 366 18.51 8.59 -7.71
C PRO A 366 18.64 8.26 -6.23
N VAL A 367 17.59 8.50 -5.43
CA VAL A 367 17.63 8.22 -4.00
C VAL A 367 17.88 6.74 -3.74
N ASN A 368 17.13 5.86 -4.43
CA ASN A 368 17.31 4.41 -4.31
C ASN A 368 18.72 3.97 -4.72
N TYR A 369 19.22 4.52 -5.82
CA TYR A 369 20.51 4.18 -6.40
C TYR A 369 21.68 4.58 -5.48
N PHE A 370 21.71 5.84 -5.01
CA PHE A 370 22.83 6.36 -4.21
C PHE A 370 22.81 5.92 -2.76
N THR A 371 21.66 5.62 -2.18
CA THR A 371 21.56 5.14 -0.80
C THR A 371 21.68 3.62 -0.67
N ASN A 372 21.59 2.90 -1.78
CA ASN A 372 21.46 1.43 -1.81
C ASN A 372 20.31 0.89 -0.92
N LEU A 373 19.24 1.69 -0.75
CA LEU A 373 18.05 1.30 0.02
C LEU A 373 16.87 1.07 -0.92
N GLY A 374 16.15 -0.02 -0.74
CA GLY A 374 14.93 -0.32 -1.48
C GLY A 374 13.76 0.59 -1.11
N ILE A 375 13.91 1.90 -1.35
CA ILE A 375 12.91 2.92 -1.07
C ILE A 375 11.87 2.97 -2.20
N ALA A 376 12.32 2.85 -3.46
CA ALA A 376 11.47 2.93 -4.64
C ALA A 376 10.25 2.01 -4.56
N ASP A 377 10.44 0.77 -4.09
CA ASP A 377 9.38 -0.24 -3.94
C ASP A 377 8.43 0.02 -2.74
N ARG A 378 8.60 1.13 -2.01
CA ARG A 378 7.79 1.49 -0.84
C ARG A 378 7.08 2.83 -0.97
N VAL A 379 7.59 3.72 -1.81
CA VAL A 379 7.08 5.10 -1.95
C VAL A 379 6.52 5.37 -3.33
N GLY A 380 6.67 4.44 -4.27
CA GLY A 380 6.10 4.55 -5.61
C GLY A 380 4.57 4.67 -5.57
N TRP A 381 4.01 5.51 -6.44
CA TRP A 381 2.57 5.64 -6.58
C TRP A 381 1.92 4.33 -7.04
N THR A 382 2.64 3.53 -7.81
CA THR A 382 2.20 2.20 -8.25
C THR A 382 1.88 1.29 -7.07
N ASP A 383 2.70 1.34 -6.01
CA ASP A 383 2.59 0.44 -4.85
C ASP A 383 1.51 0.87 -3.83
N LEU A 384 0.89 2.03 -4.01
CA LEU A 384 -0.15 2.53 -3.09
C LEU A 384 -1.45 1.71 -3.14
N ILE A 385 -1.81 1.16 -4.29
CA ILE A 385 -3.02 0.34 -4.47
C ILE A 385 -2.65 -1.12 -4.72
N TYR A 386 -1.73 -1.35 -5.65
CA TYR A 386 -1.28 -2.69 -6.05
C TYR A 386 0.20 -2.85 -5.73
N ARG A 387 0.52 -3.71 -4.80
CA ARG A 387 1.89 -4.06 -4.46
C ARG A 387 2.20 -5.47 -4.96
N GLU A 388 3.06 -5.54 -5.96
CA GLU A 388 3.55 -6.81 -6.44
C GLU A 388 4.43 -7.48 -5.38
N ASN A 389 4.13 -8.72 -5.04
CA ASN A 389 4.90 -9.47 -4.05
C ASN A 389 6.11 -10.14 -4.72
N LYS A 390 7.18 -9.39 -4.91
CA LYS A 390 8.41 -9.81 -5.62
C LYS A 390 9.22 -10.92 -4.94
N GLY A 391 8.83 -11.35 -3.75
CA GLY A 391 9.44 -12.48 -3.04
C GLY A 391 8.52 -13.70 -2.97
N GLY A 392 7.37 -13.66 -3.62
CA GLY A 392 6.43 -14.76 -3.72
C GLY A 392 6.93 -15.81 -4.71
N LYS A 393 6.55 -17.07 -4.50
CA LYS A 393 6.76 -18.14 -5.47
C LYS A 393 6.15 -17.72 -6.81
N ALA A 394 6.84 -17.97 -7.91
CA ALA A 394 6.26 -17.93 -9.25
C ALA A 394 5.00 -18.84 -9.38
N ASP A 395 4.85 -19.79 -8.44
CA ASP A 395 3.68 -20.67 -8.28
C ASP A 395 2.50 -20.05 -7.54
N ALA A 396 2.62 -18.79 -7.02
CA ALA A 396 1.46 -18.12 -6.46
C ALA A 396 0.45 -17.89 -7.58
N SER A 397 -0.69 -18.58 -7.53
CA SER A 397 -1.73 -18.44 -8.53
C SER A 397 -2.11 -16.95 -8.68
N ALA A 398 -2.45 -16.50 -9.89
CA ALA A 398 -2.94 -15.14 -10.12
C ALA A 398 -4.05 -14.75 -9.10
N LEU A 399 -4.83 -15.74 -8.66
CA LEU A 399 -5.85 -15.58 -7.64
C LEU A 399 -5.24 -15.19 -6.27
N SER A 400 -4.12 -15.79 -5.85
CA SER A 400 -3.49 -15.45 -4.56
C SER A 400 -2.89 -14.05 -4.58
N GLN A 401 -2.33 -13.60 -5.70
CA GLN A 401 -1.82 -12.23 -5.87
C GLN A 401 -2.97 -11.20 -5.86
N ILE A 402 -4.07 -11.49 -6.54
CA ILE A 402 -5.28 -10.66 -6.50
C ILE A 402 -5.85 -10.62 -5.08
N LEU A 403 -5.96 -11.74 -4.40
CA LEU A 403 -6.43 -11.80 -3.02
C LEU A 403 -5.51 -11.03 -2.07
N GLU A 404 -4.19 -11.12 -2.21
CA GLU A 404 -3.24 -10.33 -1.43
C GLU A 404 -3.40 -8.83 -1.68
N SER A 405 -3.60 -8.43 -2.92
CA SER A 405 -3.83 -7.03 -3.28
C SER A 405 -5.17 -6.49 -2.76
N ILE A 406 -6.23 -7.32 -2.76
CA ILE A 406 -7.57 -6.93 -2.29
C ILE A 406 -7.67 -7.01 -0.77
N LEU A 407 -7.25 -8.13 -0.16
CA LEU A 407 -7.34 -8.38 1.27
C LEU A 407 -6.27 -7.64 2.09
N GLY A 408 -5.16 -7.26 1.44
CA GLY A 408 -4.13 -6.40 2.04
C GLY A 408 -3.49 -6.95 3.31
N ALA A 409 -3.28 -6.07 4.29
CA ALA A 409 -2.56 -6.38 5.52
C ALA A 409 -3.12 -7.55 6.36
N PRO A 410 -4.44 -7.76 6.49
CA PRO A 410 -4.96 -8.95 7.18
C PRO A 410 -4.59 -10.27 6.49
N TYR A 411 -4.60 -10.28 5.16
CA TYR A 411 -4.17 -11.46 4.39
C TYR A 411 -2.68 -11.77 4.59
N ALA A 412 -1.83 -10.73 4.67
CA ALA A 412 -0.41 -10.90 4.94
C ALA A 412 -0.15 -11.64 6.26
N VAL A 413 -0.96 -11.41 7.31
CA VAL A 413 -0.88 -12.14 8.58
C VAL A 413 -1.21 -13.62 8.39
N VAL A 414 -2.32 -13.89 7.71
CA VAL A 414 -2.78 -15.27 7.43
C VAL A 414 -1.76 -16.00 6.55
N ASN A 415 -1.29 -15.36 5.49
CA ASN A 415 -0.29 -15.91 4.59
C ASN A 415 1.04 -16.21 5.31
N SER A 416 1.43 -15.37 6.27
CA SER A 416 2.61 -15.62 7.12
C SER A 416 2.47 -16.89 7.94
N ALA A 417 1.26 -17.19 8.44
CA ALA A 417 1.00 -18.43 9.18
C ALA A 417 1.04 -19.68 8.29
N PHE A 418 0.46 -19.62 7.08
CA PHE A 418 0.56 -20.71 6.10
C PHE A 418 2.00 -20.97 5.69
N ARG A 419 2.76 -19.91 5.43
CA ARG A 419 4.18 -20.01 5.09
C ARG A 419 5.02 -20.59 6.22
N ALA A 420 4.73 -20.21 7.46
CA ALA A 420 5.40 -20.78 8.62
C ALA A 420 5.14 -22.28 8.73
N LYS A 421 3.89 -22.72 8.51
CA LYS A 421 3.55 -24.15 8.47
C LYS A 421 4.32 -24.88 7.39
N GLU A 422 4.37 -24.36 6.16
CA GLU A 422 5.13 -24.95 5.05
C GLU A 422 6.62 -25.11 5.40
N LEU A 423 7.23 -24.08 6.01
CA LEU A 423 8.62 -24.12 6.45
C LEU A 423 8.84 -25.13 7.59
N MET A 424 7.87 -25.32 8.48
CA MET A 424 7.93 -26.37 9.51
C MET A 424 7.89 -27.77 8.89
N ASP A 425 7.00 -27.97 7.92
CA ASP A 425 6.85 -29.22 7.20
C ASP A 425 8.12 -29.56 6.38
N GLU A 426 8.83 -28.56 5.91
CA GLU A 426 10.15 -28.69 5.22
C GLU A 426 11.34 -28.80 6.21
N GLY A 427 11.15 -28.71 7.53
CA GLY A 427 12.19 -28.80 8.56
C GLY A 427 12.93 -27.49 8.85
N HIS A 428 12.49 -26.37 8.30
CA HIS A 428 13.11 -25.03 8.49
C HIS A 428 12.52 -24.28 9.68
N TYR A 429 12.65 -24.81 10.89
CA TYR A 429 11.98 -24.31 12.10
C TYR A 429 12.31 -22.85 12.45
N GLU A 430 13.58 -22.44 12.35
CA GLU A 430 14.00 -21.06 12.65
C GLU A 430 13.34 -20.06 11.70
N ARG A 431 13.28 -20.42 10.41
CA ARG A 431 12.62 -19.62 9.38
C ARG A 431 11.09 -19.55 9.55
N ALA A 432 10.50 -20.64 10.01
CA ALA A 432 9.07 -20.70 10.34
C ALA A 432 8.72 -19.74 11.47
N VAL A 433 9.53 -19.72 12.54
CA VAL A 433 9.37 -18.77 13.64
C VAL A 433 9.54 -17.34 13.14
N GLU A 434 10.60 -17.06 12.35
CA GLU A 434 10.82 -15.73 11.75
C GLU A 434 9.60 -15.28 10.92
N ALA A 435 8.99 -16.18 10.14
CA ALA A 435 7.83 -15.86 9.31
C ALA A 435 6.59 -15.45 10.13
N MET A 436 6.43 -15.97 11.34
CA MET A 436 5.32 -15.63 12.26
C MET A 436 5.53 -14.34 13.04
N LEU A 437 6.76 -13.81 13.09
CA LEU A 437 7.05 -12.60 13.84
C LEU A 437 6.42 -11.36 13.19
N PRO A 438 6.02 -10.35 13.98
CA PRO A 438 5.73 -9.01 13.48
C PRO A 438 6.88 -8.47 12.64
N VAL A 439 6.56 -7.68 11.61
CA VAL A 439 7.54 -7.19 10.61
C VAL A 439 8.76 -6.53 11.25
N ALA A 440 8.58 -5.74 12.30
CA ALA A 440 9.69 -5.09 13.01
C ALA A 440 10.68 -6.11 13.61
N LEU A 441 10.18 -7.14 14.29
CA LEU A 441 11.03 -8.20 14.86
C LEU A 441 11.67 -9.04 13.76
N ARG A 442 10.91 -9.39 12.72
CA ARG A 442 11.42 -10.11 11.54
C ARG A 442 12.60 -9.36 10.91
N ASN A 443 12.52 -8.04 10.80
CA ASN A 443 13.60 -7.22 10.26
C ASN A 443 14.87 -7.27 11.12
N ILE A 444 14.73 -7.32 12.45
CA ILE A 444 15.87 -7.46 13.37
C ILE A 444 16.56 -8.81 13.16
N PHE A 445 15.79 -9.91 13.16
CA PHE A 445 16.36 -11.25 12.92
C PHE A 445 17.02 -11.35 11.54
N LYS A 446 16.34 -10.83 10.52
CA LYS A 446 16.84 -10.83 9.15
C LYS A 446 18.11 -10.00 8.99
N GLY A 447 18.17 -8.81 9.60
CA GLY A 447 19.36 -7.96 9.57
C GLY A 447 20.53 -8.56 10.33
N GLY A 448 20.29 -9.20 11.49
CA GLY A 448 21.31 -9.94 12.24
C GLY A 448 21.89 -11.09 11.41
N ARG A 449 21.03 -11.86 10.73
CA ARG A 449 21.46 -12.94 9.85
C ARG A 449 22.26 -12.42 8.65
N TYR A 450 21.85 -11.33 8.04
CA TYR A 450 22.59 -10.72 6.93
C TYR A 450 24.01 -10.30 7.33
N ALA A 451 24.21 -9.90 8.57
CA ALA A 451 25.54 -9.55 9.08
C ALA A 451 26.45 -10.76 9.30
N ILE A 452 25.89 -11.96 9.50
CA ILE A 452 26.63 -13.18 9.86
C ILE A 452 26.76 -14.13 8.66
N GLU A 453 25.67 -14.37 7.94
CA GLU A 453 25.54 -15.42 6.91
C GLU A 453 25.34 -14.87 5.50
N GLY A 454 25.17 -13.54 5.36
CA GLY A 454 24.69 -12.95 4.10
C GLY A 454 23.20 -13.17 3.87
N ALA A 455 22.71 -12.81 2.68
CA ALA A 455 21.32 -13.00 2.30
C ALA A 455 21.11 -14.37 1.66
N ASN A 456 20.27 -15.17 2.30
CA ASN A 456 19.89 -16.49 1.85
C ASN A 456 18.37 -16.53 1.55
N THR A 457 17.97 -17.48 0.68
CA THR A 457 16.56 -17.83 0.48
C THR A 457 15.94 -18.35 1.78
N LEU A 458 14.63 -18.55 1.81
CA LEU A 458 13.98 -19.17 2.97
C LEU A 458 14.43 -20.60 3.24
N ARG A 459 14.88 -21.31 2.20
CA ARG A 459 15.43 -22.69 2.29
C ARG A 459 16.90 -22.72 2.65
N GLY A 460 17.60 -21.57 2.71
CA GLY A 460 19.00 -21.48 3.07
C GLY A 460 19.95 -21.29 1.90
N ASP A 461 19.48 -21.31 0.64
CA ASP A 461 20.35 -21.12 -0.53
C ASP A 461 20.92 -19.70 -0.54
N PRO A 462 22.21 -19.50 -0.81
CA PRO A 462 22.83 -18.19 -0.83
C PRO A 462 22.34 -17.37 -2.03
N VAL A 463 21.92 -16.13 -1.76
CA VAL A 463 21.53 -15.14 -2.79
C VAL A 463 22.61 -14.09 -2.94
N MET A 464 23.14 -13.59 -1.83
CA MET A 464 24.22 -12.60 -1.78
C MET A 464 25.08 -12.84 -0.53
N GLY A 465 26.37 -13.18 -0.75
CA GLY A 465 27.28 -13.53 0.35
C GLY A 465 27.72 -12.32 1.17
N ASP A 466 28.05 -11.20 0.51
CA ASP A 466 28.61 -10.03 1.17
C ASP A 466 27.57 -8.92 1.34
N ILE A 467 27.00 -8.82 2.54
CA ILE A 467 26.17 -7.68 2.93
C ILE A 467 26.97 -6.83 3.92
N ASN A 468 27.29 -5.59 3.53
CA ASN A 468 28.04 -4.69 4.38
C ASN A 468 27.23 -4.29 5.64
N GLY A 469 27.94 -3.84 6.70
CA GLY A 469 27.33 -3.49 7.98
C GLY A 469 26.26 -2.39 7.88
N TYR A 470 26.38 -1.45 6.94
CA TYR A 470 25.37 -0.44 6.67
C TYR A 470 24.06 -1.08 6.18
N ASN A 471 24.14 -1.95 5.19
CA ASN A 471 22.96 -2.63 4.63
C ASN A 471 22.30 -3.58 5.65
N ALA A 472 23.09 -4.27 6.49
CA ALA A 472 22.56 -5.08 7.58
C ALA A 472 21.84 -4.23 8.63
N ALA A 473 22.42 -3.10 9.04
CA ALA A 473 21.79 -2.15 9.95
C ALA A 473 20.50 -1.53 9.36
N MET A 474 20.51 -1.17 8.08
CA MET A 474 19.31 -0.68 7.39
C MET A 474 18.23 -1.76 7.29
N GLN A 475 18.60 -3.03 7.11
CA GLN A 475 17.64 -4.15 7.15
C GLN A 475 17.00 -4.30 8.54
N VAL A 476 17.75 -4.11 9.62
CA VAL A 476 17.18 -4.06 11.00
C VAL A 476 16.12 -2.97 11.11
N MET A 477 16.36 -1.80 10.52
CA MET A 477 15.38 -0.70 10.47
C MET A 477 14.23 -0.96 9.47
N GLY A 478 14.28 -2.04 8.70
CA GLY A 478 13.24 -2.44 7.76
C GLY A 478 13.47 -1.98 6.31
N PHE A 479 14.66 -1.49 5.96
CA PHE A 479 15.06 -1.17 4.59
C PHE A 479 15.91 -2.28 4.01
N ALA A 480 15.37 -2.98 3.01
CA ALA A 480 16.15 -3.98 2.30
C ALA A 480 17.21 -3.30 1.41
N PRO A 481 18.42 -3.91 1.26
CA PRO A 481 19.41 -3.43 0.30
C PRO A 481 18.87 -3.43 -1.13
N ALA A 482 19.09 -2.35 -1.90
CA ALA A 482 18.61 -2.23 -3.27
C ALA A 482 19.24 -3.30 -4.19
N ASP A 483 20.53 -3.61 -4.00
CA ASP A 483 21.23 -4.64 -4.77
C ASP A 483 20.61 -6.02 -4.53
N LEU A 484 20.22 -6.34 -3.29
CA LEU A 484 19.54 -7.59 -2.97
C LEU A 484 18.17 -7.69 -3.63
N LEU A 485 17.38 -6.59 -3.60
CA LEU A 485 16.09 -6.54 -4.28
C LEU A 485 16.24 -6.72 -5.78
N ARG A 486 17.26 -6.07 -6.37
CA ARG A 486 17.61 -6.26 -7.78
C ARG A 486 17.93 -7.71 -8.10
N GLN A 487 18.70 -8.39 -7.24
CA GLN A 487 19.03 -9.80 -7.43
C GLN A 487 17.78 -10.69 -7.38
N TYR A 488 16.86 -10.43 -6.46
CA TYR A 488 15.56 -11.12 -6.43
C TYR A 488 14.73 -10.87 -7.69
N GLU A 489 14.71 -9.64 -8.21
CA GLU A 489 13.99 -9.31 -9.44
C GLU A 489 14.60 -10.02 -10.66
N ILE A 490 15.93 -10.07 -10.76
CA ILE A 490 16.64 -10.82 -11.82
C ILE A 490 16.32 -12.31 -11.74
N ASN A 491 16.39 -12.91 -10.55
CA ASN A 491 16.09 -14.31 -10.35
C ASN A 491 14.62 -14.65 -10.68
N SER A 492 13.69 -13.77 -10.29
CA SER A 492 12.26 -13.92 -10.59
C SER A 492 11.99 -13.81 -12.09
N TYR A 493 12.62 -12.84 -12.76
CA TYR A 493 12.55 -12.69 -14.21
C TYR A 493 13.08 -13.93 -14.93
N GLY A 494 14.30 -14.40 -14.56
CA GLY A 494 14.89 -15.59 -15.17
C GLY A 494 14.03 -16.84 -15.01
N LYS A 495 13.47 -17.04 -13.81
CA LYS A 495 12.56 -18.18 -13.55
C LYS A 495 11.27 -18.09 -14.39
N ARG A 496 10.67 -16.91 -14.46
CA ARG A 496 9.45 -16.70 -15.26
C ARG A 496 9.71 -16.96 -16.74
N LEU A 497 10.82 -16.44 -17.28
CA LEU A 497 11.20 -16.65 -18.67
C LEU A 497 11.42 -18.13 -18.96
N ASP A 498 12.11 -18.85 -18.08
CA ASP A 498 12.33 -20.29 -18.20
C ASP A 498 11.00 -21.07 -18.18
N GLU A 499 10.12 -20.78 -17.23
CA GLU A 499 8.81 -21.41 -17.12
C GLU A 499 7.92 -21.15 -18.36
N ALA A 500 7.87 -19.90 -18.85
CA ALA A 500 7.13 -19.52 -20.05
C ALA A 500 7.67 -20.24 -21.29
N THR A 501 8.99 -20.24 -21.45
CA THR A 501 9.68 -20.86 -22.59
C THR A 501 9.49 -22.37 -22.59
N VAL A 502 9.67 -23.03 -21.45
CA VAL A 502 9.42 -24.48 -21.30
C VAL A 502 7.94 -24.80 -21.51
N GLY A 503 7.04 -23.95 -21.00
CA GLY A 503 5.59 -24.07 -21.20
C GLY A 503 5.20 -23.98 -22.68
N LYS A 504 5.75 -23.01 -23.42
CA LYS A 504 5.52 -22.82 -24.86
C LYS A 504 6.07 -23.99 -25.67
N SER A 505 7.29 -24.47 -25.34
CA SER A 505 7.88 -25.67 -25.93
C SER A 505 6.98 -26.90 -25.72
N LYS A 506 6.47 -27.13 -24.50
CA LYS A 506 5.53 -28.24 -24.21
C LYS A 506 4.22 -28.13 -25.01
N LYS A 507 3.69 -26.91 -25.21
CA LYS A 507 2.50 -26.65 -26.02
C LYS A 507 2.78 -26.99 -27.51
N LEU A 508 3.90 -26.52 -28.06
CA LEU A 508 4.31 -26.81 -29.43
C LEU A 508 4.53 -28.31 -29.65
N LEU A 509 5.20 -29.01 -28.77
CA LEU A 509 5.35 -30.46 -28.80
C LEU A 509 4.00 -31.19 -28.76
N LYS A 510 3.01 -30.66 -28.02
CA LYS A 510 1.66 -31.21 -28.02
C LYS A 510 0.94 -30.96 -29.37
N GLN A 511 1.07 -29.77 -29.93
CA GLN A 511 0.48 -29.43 -31.23
C GLN A 511 1.09 -30.24 -32.34
N TYR A 512 2.40 -30.43 -32.32
CA TYR A 512 3.09 -31.33 -33.26
C TYR A 512 2.55 -32.77 -33.21
N TYR A 513 2.42 -33.34 -32.02
CA TYR A 513 1.85 -34.66 -31.81
C TYR A 513 0.43 -34.77 -32.36
N ILE A 514 -0.41 -33.75 -32.14
CA ILE A 514 -1.80 -33.73 -32.65
C ILE A 514 -1.82 -33.66 -34.17
N ALA A 515 -0.99 -32.79 -34.78
CA ALA A 515 -0.90 -32.64 -36.23
C ALA A 515 -0.41 -33.95 -36.88
N GLN A 516 0.63 -34.58 -36.35
CA GLN A 516 1.17 -35.85 -36.81
C GLN A 516 0.12 -36.97 -36.72
N ARG A 517 -0.65 -37.03 -35.65
CA ARG A 517 -1.69 -38.03 -35.45
C ARG A 517 -2.90 -37.81 -36.36
N ALA A 518 -3.19 -36.55 -36.74
CA ALA A 518 -4.21 -36.17 -37.71
C ALA A 518 -3.79 -36.40 -39.17
N GLY A 519 -2.50 -36.71 -39.45
CA GLY A 519 -1.96 -36.83 -40.80
C GLY A 519 -1.76 -35.47 -41.50
N ASP A 520 -1.78 -34.37 -40.75
CA ASP A 520 -1.60 -33.01 -41.25
C ASP A 520 -0.11 -32.65 -41.23
N SER A 521 0.59 -33.00 -42.31
CA SER A 521 2.03 -32.80 -42.46
C SER A 521 2.41 -31.32 -42.51
N ASP A 522 1.61 -30.48 -43.16
CA ASP A 522 1.91 -29.06 -43.35
C ASP A 522 1.90 -28.35 -41.98
N ARG A 523 0.90 -28.67 -41.16
CA ARG A 523 0.80 -28.14 -39.83
C ARG A 523 1.89 -28.70 -38.87
N ALA A 524 2.28 -29.98 -39.08
CA ALA A 524 3.36 -30.56 -38.30
C ALA A 524 4.69 -29.84 -38.56
N ASP A 525 5.00 -29.55 -39.83
CA ASP A 525 6.21 -28.84 -40.24
C ASP A 525 6.20 -27.38 -39.75
N GLU A 526 5.08 -26.67 -39.85
CA GLU A 526 4.94 -25.30 -39.27
C GLU A 526 5.21 -25.27 -37.76
N VAL A 527 4.69 -26.27 -37.04
CA VAL A 527 4.89 -26.32 -35.58
C VAL A 527 6.34 -26.68 -35.24
N LEU A 528 7.00 -27.53 -36.03
CA LEU A 528 8.42 -27.83 -35.86
C LEU A 528 9.30 -26.60 -36.09
N GLU A 529 9.02 -25.81 -37.13
CA GLU A 529 9.73 -24.58 -37.40
C GLU A 529 9.63 -23.63 -36.20
N LYS A 530 8.42 -23.41 -35.69
CA LYS A 530 8.20 -22.59 -34.47
C LYS A 530 8.91 -23.14 -33.23
N LEU A 531 9.02 -24.47 -33.10
CA LEU A 531 9.70 -25.11 -31.98
C LEU A 531 11.22 -24.92 -32.06
N PHE A 532 11.80 -25.03 -33.27
CA PHE A 532 13.22 -24.81 -33.49
C PHE A 532 13.58 -23.31 -33.31
N ASP A 533 12.76 -22.40 -33.86
CA ASP A 533 12.94 -20.97 -33.65
C ASP A 533 12.92 -20.60 -32.15
N LEU A 534 11.99 -21.16 -31.38
CA LEU A 534 11.91 -20.98 -29.93
C LEU A 534 13.16 -21.57 -29.26
N SER A 535 13.63 -22.76 -29.71
CA SER A 535 14.81 -23.41 -29.18
C SER A 535 16.08 -22.60 -29.43
N ASP A 536 16.22 -22.02 -30.62
CA ASP A 536 17.38 -21.21 -30.99
C ASP A 536 17.37 -19.86 -30.25
N LYS A 537 16.19 -19.21 -30.16
CA LYS A 537 16.01 -17.94 -29.43
C LYS A 537 16.38 -18.05 -27.96
N HIS A 538 16.06 -19.17 -27.30
CA HIS A 538 16.22 -19.36 -25.86
C HIS A 538 17.22 -20.47 -25.47
N ASN A 539 17.95 -21.01 -26.43
CA ASN A 539 18.97 -22.06 -26.21
C ASN A 539 18.43 -23.28 -25.45
N LEU A 540 17.22 -23.75 -25.81
CA LEU A 540 16.56 -24.86 -25.11
C LEU A 540 17.16 -26.24 -25.43
N GLY A 541 17.99 -26.34 -26.46
CA GLY A 541 18.59 -27.60 -26.89
C GLY A 541 17.59 -28.65 -27.34
N VAL A 542 16.49 -28.25 -27.98
CA VAL A 542 15.49 -29.18 -28.53
C VAL A 542 16.11 -29.94 -29.68
N SER A 543 16.24 -31.27 -29.52
CA SER A 543 16.74 -32.19 -30.53
C SER A 543 15.63 -33.07 -31.06
N GLN A 544 15.87 -33.72 -32.21
CA GLN A 544 14.95 -34.73 -32.76
C GLN A 544 14.65 -35.85 -31.76
N ASP A 545 15.63 -36.22 -30.94
CA ASP A 545 15.45 -37.21 -29.87
C ASP A 545 14.48 -36.72 -28.78
N THR A 546 14.52 -35.43 -28.42
CA THR A 546 13.54 -34.82 -27.51
C THR A 546 12.14 -34.85 -28.05
N ILE A 547 11.99 -34.57 -29.35
CA ILE A 547 10.70 -34.65 -30.06
C ILE A 547 10.16 -36.08 -30.07
N ASN A 548 11.01 -37.04 -30.45
CA ASN A 548 10.64 -38.47 -30.52
C ASN A 548 10.23 -39.00 -29.12
N ARG A 549 10.95 -38.65 -28.08
CA ARG A 549 10.59 -39.00 -26.68
C ARG A 549 9.25 -38.41 -26.29
N SER A 550 8.99 -37.15 -26.68
CA SER A 550 7.71 -36.48 -26.37
C SER A 550 6.53 -37.17 -27.09
N VAL A 551 6.72 -37.55 -28.36
CA VAL A 551 5.70 -38.30 -29.14
C VAL A 551 5.45 -39.66 -28.50
N SER A 552 6.52 -40.44 -28.23
CA SER A 552 6.40 -41.77 -27.62
C SER A 552 5.72 -41.73 -26.24
N ALA A 553 6.06 -40.70 -25.42
CA ALA A 553 5.40 -40.52 -24.11
C ALA A 553 3.90 -40.23 -24.26
N ARG A 554 3.50 -39.44 -25.26
CA ARG A 554 2.10 -39.09 -25.51
C ARG A 554 1.33 -40.27 -26.12
N ASP A 555 1.96 -41.06 -26.99
CA ASP A 555 1.38 -42.31 -27.50
C ASP A 555 1.09 -43.28 -26.36
N ARG A 556 2.04 -43.44 -25.43
CA ARG A 556 1.85 -44.27 -24.24
C ARG A 556 0.66 -43.76 -23.41
N ILE A 557 0.59 -42.46 -23.11
CA ILE A 557 -0.53 -41.85 -22.37
C ILE A 557 -1.85 -42.08 -23.13
N SER A 558 -1.85 -41.89 -24.44
CA SER A 558 -3.05 -42.13 -25.28
C SER A 558 -3.51 -43.58 -25.25
N ASN A 559 -2.57 -44.50 -25.19
CA ASN A 559 -2.86 -45.94 -25.11
C ASN A 559 -3.33 -46.37 -23.70
N GLU A 560 -2.99 -45.56 -22.68
CA GLU A 560 -3.46 -45.76 -21.30
C GLU A 560 -4.83 -45.09 -21.03
N MET A 561 -5.41 -44.40 -22.02
CA MET A 561 -6.72 -43.77 -21.88
C MET A 561 -7.83 -44.81 -21.90
N TYR A 562 -8.62 -44.85 -20.83
CA TYR A 562 -9.79 -45.72 -20.69
C TYR A 562 -11.02 -44.84 -20.46
N HIS A 563 -12.00 -44.94 -21.35
CA HIS A 563 -13.22 -44.12 -21.32
C HIS A 563 -12.99 -42.62 -21.10
N GLY A 564 -11.94 -42.06 -21.71
CA GLY A 564 -11.61 -40.65 -21.62
C GLY A 564 -10.76 -40.24 -20.38
N MET A 565 -10.42 -41.19 -19.52
CA MET A 565 -9.55 -40.98 -18.36
C MET A 565 -8.25 -41.78 -18.45
N GLN A 566 -7.15 -41.18 -18.00
CA GLN A 566 -5.88 -41.90 -17.87
C GLN A 566 -5.92 -42.75 -16.60
N VAL A 567 -5.86 -44.06 -16.73
CA VAL A 567 -5.86 -45.02 -15.63
C VAL A 567 -4.61 -45.89 -15.72
N ASN A 568 -3.95 -46.13 -14.59
CA ASN A 568 -2.84 -47.06 -14.55
C ASN A 568 -3.27 -48.43 -15.02
N LYS A 569 -2.48 -49.05 -15.90
CA LYS A 569 -2.80 -50.34 -16.51
C LYS A 569 -3.13 -51.41 -15.45
N LYS A 570 -2.37 -51.48 -14.37
CA LYS A 570 -2.62 -52.44 -13.29
C LYS A 570 -3.98 -52.25 -12.62
N ILE A 571 -4.36 -51.00 -12.36
CA ILE A 571 -5.66 -50.66 -11.74
C ILE A 571 -6.81 -50.97 -12.74
N ARG A 572 -6.60 -50.72 -14.01
CA ARG A 572 -7.58 -51.05 -15.06
C ARG A 572 -7.78 -52.56 -15.16
N ASP A 573 -6.69 -53.32 -15.23
CA ASP A 573 -6.75 -54.79 -15.38
C ASP A 573 -7.42 -55.42 -14.10
N GLU A 574 -7.12 -54.91 -12.89
CA GLU A 574 -7.79 -55.30 -11.67
C GLU A 574 -9.30 -54.97 -11.67
N PHE A 575 -9.68 -53.81 -12.23
CA PHE A 575 -11.07 -53.39 -12.30
C PHE A 575 -11.84 -54.22 -13.35
N GLU A 576 -11.24 -54.50 -14.52
CA GLU A 576 -11.84 -55.38 -15.56
C GLU A 576 -12.04 -56.81 -15.05
N GLN A 577 -11.07 -57.36 -14.27
CA GLN A 577 -11.21 -58.66 -13.62
C GLN A 577 -12.35 -58.68 -12.57
N SER A 578 -12.42 -57.61 -11.78
CA SER A 578 -13.49 -57.51 -10.75
C SER A 578 -14.89 -57.44 -11.32
N ILE A 579 -15.04 -56.86 -12.55
CA ILE A 579 -16.34 -56.82 -13.26
C ILE A 579 -16.65 -58.20 -13.82
N ALA A 580 -15.67 -58.86 -14.46
CA ALA A 580 -15.86 -60.21 -15.01
C ALA A 580 -16.24 -61.21 -13.93
N ASP A 581 -15.62 -61.11 -12.75
CA ASP A 581 -15.96 -61.98 -11.59
C ASP A 581 -17.37 -61.71 -10.99
N LEU A 582 -18.01 -60.59 -11.34
CA LEU A 582 -19.38 -60.24 -10.94
C LEU A 582 -20.43 -60.64 -11.99
N GLU A 583 -20.02 -60.92 -13.21
CA GLU A 583 -20.91 -61.38 -14.32
C GLU A 583 -21.00 -62.90 -14.41
N ASP A 584 -20.08 -63.66 -13.78
CA ASP A 584 -20.16 -65.12 -13.54
C ASP A 584 -20.86 -65.43 -12.19
#